data_7baa09c784c1f7db12945bd7389fcbd6
#
_entry.id   7baa09c784c1f7db12945bd7389fcbd6
#
_cell.length_a   1.000
_cell.length_b   1.000
_cell.length_c   1.000
_cell.angle_alpha   90.00
_cell.angle_beta   90.00
_cell.angle_gamma   90.00
#
_symmetry.space_group_name_H-M   'P 1'
#
loop_
_entity.id
_entity.type
_entity.pdbx_description
1 polymer ?
#
loop_
_entity_poly.entity_id
_entity_poly.type
_entity_poly.pdbx_seq_one_letter_code
_entity_poly.pdbx_strand_id
1 'polypeptide(L)'
;MLPFERCPVCGGEVERKEVEKLLRGGANTAVVAVQAEVCLHCGERLYSKETISLFEQIRAKLARQEVSEFHPLGQSFQVVPQT
;
A
#
# COMPACT_ATOMS: atom_id res chain seq x y z
N MET A 1 -13.71 -16.13 7.65
CA MET A 1 -12.50 -16.94 7.37
C MET A 1 -11.45 -16.08 6.69
N LEU A 2 -10.22 -16.18 7.15
CA LEU A 2 -9.12 -15.45 6.53
C LEU A 2 -8.83 -16.06 5.15
N PRO A 3 -8.52 -15.25 4.13
CA PRO A 3 -8.15 -15.78 2.81
C PRO A 3 -6.86 -16.59 2.83
N PHE A 4 -6.04 -16.39 3.87
CA PHE A 4 -4.81 -17.17 4.05
C PHE A 4 -4.81 -17.75 5.45
N GLU A 5 -4.71 -19.08 5.56
CA GLU A 5 -4.58 -19.74 6.85
C GLU A 5 -3.13 -19.81 7.28
N ARG A 6 -2.23 -19.93 6.31
CA ARG A 6 -0.80 -19.96 6.54
C ARG A 6 -0.08 -19.17 5.46
N CYS A 7 1.09 -18.69 5.81
CA CYS A 7 1.92 -17.94 4.88
C CYS A 7 2.35 -18.84 3.72
N PRO A 8 2.08 -18.45 2.47
CA PRO A 8 2.50 -19.26 1.31
C PRO A 8 4.01 -19.25 1.10
N VAL A 9 4.74 -18.35 1.76
CA VAL A 9 6.19 -18.26 1.61
C VAL A 9 6.91 -19.17 2.59
N CYS A 10 6.53 -19.15 3.88
CA CYS A 10 7.25 -19.90 4.92
C CYS A 10 6.39 -20.88 5.70
N GLY A 11 5.09 -20.91 5.47
CA GLY A 11 4.18 -21.81 6.19
C GLY A 11 3.84 -21.37 7.60
N GLY A 12 4.28 -20.19 8.04
CA GLY A 12 4.02 -19.69 9.37
C GLY A 12 2.59 -19.22 9.57
N GLU A 13 2.24 -18.93 10.81
CA GLU A 13 0.93 -18.38 11.13
C GLU A 13 0.79 -16.96 10.61
N VAL A 14 -0.43 -16.60 10.19
CA VAL A 14 -0.74 -15.25 9.77
C VAL A 14 -1.78 -14.65 10.70
N GLU A 15 -1.72 -13.33 10.86
CA GLU A 15 -2.64 -12.58 11.70
C GLU A 15 -3.13 -11.38 10.90
N ARG A 16 -4.43 -11.09 11.01
CA ARG A 16 -5.00 -9.90 10.37
C ARG A 16 -4.61 -8.65 11.15
N LYS A 17 -4.02 -7.69 10.45
CA LYS A 17 -3.60 -6.41 11.04
C LYS A 17 -3.90 -5.29 10.06
N GLU A 18 -4.11 -4.10 10.60
CA GLU A 18 -4.16 -2.90 9.80
C GLU A 18 -2.72 -2.46 9.49
N VAL A 19 -2.43 -2.25 8.22
CA VAL A 19 -1.10 -1.82 7.78
C VAL A 19 -1.24 -0.62 6.85
N GLU A 20 -0.19 0.20 6.82
CA GLU A 20 -0.11 1.29 5.86
C GLU A 20 0.65 0.82 4.63
N LYS A 21 0.07 1.08 3.47
CA LYS A 21 0.67 0.73 2.19
C LYS A 21 0.99 2.00 1.42
N LEU A 22 2.23 2.12 0.99
CA LEU A 22 2.67 3.23 0.15
C LEU A 22 2.49 2.85 -1.30
N LEU A 23 1.78 3.70 -2.04
CA LEU A 23 1.48 3.48 -3.45
C LEU A 23 2.04 4.63 -4.28
N ARG A 24 2.51 4.31 -5.46
CA ARG A 24 3.09 5.30 -6.36
C ARG A 24 2.39 5.23 -7.71
N GLY A 25 2.06 6.40 -8.27
CA GLY A 25 1.49 6.52 -9.60
C GLY A 25 1.94 7.81 -10.24
N GLY A 26 2.60 7.74 -11.41
CA GLY A 26 3.18 8.91 -12.04
C GLY A 26 4.19 9.56 -11.11
N ALA A 27 4.06 10.86 -10.88
CA ALA A 27 4.93 11.62 -9.97
C ALA A 27 4.37 11.69 -8.55
N ASN A 28 3.26 11.01 -8.28
CA ASN A 28 2.55 11.11 -7.01
C ASN A 28 2.69 9.85 -6.17
N THR A 29 2.57 10.03 -4.86
CA THR A 29 2.63 8.94 -3.89
C THR A 29 1.46 9.09 -2.94
N ALA A 30 0.87 7.96 -2.53
CA ALA A 30 -0.21 7.96 -1.55
C ALA A 30 0.04 6.88 -0.51
N VAL A 31 -0.48 7.11 0.69
CA VAL A 31 -0.49 6.13 1.77
C VAL A 31 -1.94 5.73 2.01
N VAL A 32 -2.19 4.44 2.12
CA VAL A 32 -3.52 3.93 2.42
C VAL A 32 -3.42 2.87 3.52
N ALA A 33 -4.33 2.97 4.49
CA ALA A 33 -4.42 1.98 5.56
C ALA A 33 -5.39 0.89 5.12
N VAL A 34 -4.94 -0.36 5.16
CA VAL A 34 -5.74 -1.50 4.75
C VAL A 34 -5.51 -2.68 5.69
N GLN A 35 -6.43 -3.62 5.68
CA GLN A 35 -6.27 -4.86 6.40
C GLN A 35 -5.41 -5.83 5.57
N ALA A 36 -4.50 -6.51 6.23
CA ALA A 36 -3.65 -7.52 5.60
C ALA A 36 -3.47 -8.69 6.54
N GLU A 37 -3.21 -9.86 5.99
CA GLU A 37 -2.75 -10.99 6.77
C GLU A 37 -1.24 -10.90 6.82
N VAL A 38 -0.69 -10.74 8.03
CA VAL A 38 0.74 -10.56 8.23
C VAL A 38 1.31 -11.84 8.83
N CYS A 39 2.32 -12.40 8.20
CA CYS A 39 2.98 -13.59 8.72
C CYS A 39 3.75 -13.21 9.98
N LEU A 40 3.51 -13.95 11.06
CA LEU A 40 4.17 -13.70 12.33
C LEU A 40 5.62 -14.21 12.34
N HIS A 41 5.99 -14.97 11.34
CA HIS A 41 7.33 -15.57 11.26
C HIS A 41 8.25 -14.80 10.32
N CYS A 42 7.84 -14.57 9.07
CA CYS A 42 8.69 -13.90 8.09
C CYS A 42 8.32 -12.45 7.80
N GLY A 43 7.19 -11.97 8.34
CA GLY A 43 6.74 -10.60 8.14
C GLY A 43 6.05 -10.32 6.81
N GLU A 44 5.84 -11.33 5.98
CA GLU A 44 5.17 -11.17 4.70
C GLU A 44 3.76 -10.64 4.88
N ARG A 45 3.37 -9.67 4.05
CA ARG A 45 2.01 -9.11 4.05
C ARG A 45 1.25 -9.69 2.88
N LEU A 46 0.06 -10.20 3.17
CA LEU A 46 -0.81 -10.83 2.17
C LEU A 46 -2.09 -10.04 2.08
N TYR A 47 -2.46 -9.65 0.87
CA TYR A 47 -3.61 -8.79 0.61
C TYR A 47 -4.69 -9.58 -0.12
N SER A 48 -5.96 -9.25 0.18
CA SER A 48 -7.08 -9.84 -0.54
C SER A 48 -7.13 -9.31 -1.97
N LYS A 49 -7.85 -10.02 -2.82
CA LYS A 49 -8.05 -9.61 -4.21
C LYS A 49 -8.69 -8.23 -4.30
N GLU A 50 -9.64 -7.96 -3.43
CA GLU A 50 -10.34 -6.67 -3.37
C GLU A 50 -9.37 -5.54 -2.99
N THR A 51 -8.48 -5.81 -2.04
CA THR A 51 -7.48 -4.83 -1.63
C THR A 51 -6.49 -4.55 -2.75
N ILE A 52 -6.06 -5.57 -3.47
CA ILE A 52 -5.16 -5.38 -4.61
C ILE A 52 -5.84 -4.55 -5.70
N SER A 53 -7.12 -4.81 -5.96
CA SER A 53 -7.89 -4.03 -6.91
C SER A 53 -7.96 -2.55 -6.50
N LEU A 54 -8.15 -2.29 -5.20
CA LEU A 54 -8.14 -0.94 -4.67
C LEU A 54 -6.79 -0.25 -4.90
N PHE A 55 -5.69 -0.97 -4.69
CA PHE A 55 -4.35 -0.42 -4.94
C PHE A 55 -4.19 0.00 -6.40
N GLU A 56 -4.67 -0.83 -7.33
CA GLU A 56 -4.59 -0.52 -8.76
C GLU A 56 -5.39 0.72 -9.12
N GLN A 57 -6.59 0.87 -8.54
CA GLN A 57 -7.43 2.05 -8.76
C GLN A 57 -6.75 3.32 -8.23
N ILE A 58 -6.15 3.24 -7.05
CA ILE A 58 -5.46 4.39 -6.46
C ILE A 58 -4.25 4.78 -7.32
N ARG A 59 -3.45 3.80 -7.75
CA ARG A 59 -2.30 4.06 -8.61
C ARG A 59 -2.70 4.75 -9.91
N ALA A 60 -3.80 4.29 -10.51
CA ALA A 60 -4.30 4.89 -11.76
C ALA A 60 -4.72 6.34 -11.54
N LYS A 61 -5.42 6.62 -10.46
CA LYS A 61 -5.84 7.99 -10.12
C LYS A 61 -4.63 8.89 -9.88
N LEU A 62 -3.63 8.39 -9.17
CA LEU A 62 -2.40 9.15 -8.93
C LEU A 62 -1.69 9.48 -10.23
N ALA A 63 -1.61 8.51 -11.14
CA ALA A 63 -0.95 8.70 -12.43
C ALA A 63 -1.66 9.74 -13.30
N ARG A 64 -2.98 9.84 -13.17
CA ARG A 64 -3.79 10.81 -13.93
C ARG A 64 -3.98 12.14 -13.22
N GLN A 65 -3.35 12.34 -12.06
CA GLN A 65 -3.51 13.54 -11.23
C GLN A 65 -4.94 13.74 -10.71
N GLU A 66 -5.68 12.65 -10.57
CA GLU A 66 -7.06 12.68 -10.04
C GLU A 66 -7.01 12.51 -8.52
N VAL A 67 -6.53 13.55 -7.84
CA VAL A 67 -6.26 13.49 -6.40
C VAL A 67 -7.21 14.33 -5.55
N SER A 68 -8.30 14.82 -6.13
CA SER A 68 -9.24 15.68 -5.41
C SER A 68 -9.90 15.00 -4.22
N GLU A 69 -10.01 13.67 -4.24
CA GLU A 69 -10.58 12.90 -3.14
C GLU A 69 -9.54 12.48 -2.10
N PHE A 70 -8.27 12.77 -2.37
CA PHE A 70 -7.19 12.39 -1.47
C PHE A 70 -6.80 13.58 -0.60
N HIS A 71 -6.45 13.28 0.65
CA HIS A 71 -6.00 14.30 1.59
C HIS A 71 -4.51 14.56 1.38
N PRO A 72 -4.09 15.79 1.04
CA PRO A 72 -2.67 16.07 0.85
C PRO A 72 -1.91 16.04 2.18
N LEU A 73 -0.74 15.42 2.16
CA LEU A 73 0.11 15.31 3.36
C LEU A 73 1.24 16.33 3.38
N GLY A 74 1.25 17.26 2.42
CA GLY A 74 2.30 18.26 2.31
C GLY A 74 2.90 18.26 0.92
N GLN A 75 4.09 18.80 0.81
CA GLN A 75 4.78 18.90 -0.46
C GLN A 75 6.21 18.38 -0.32
N SER A 76 6.75 17.87 -1.41
CA SER A 76 8.13 17.42 -1.48
C SER A 76 8.88 18.28 -2.47
N PHE A 77 10.13 18.59 -2.14
CA PHE A 77 10.94 19.47 -2.97
C PHE A 77 12.30 18.85 -3.21
N GLN A 78 12.84 19.13 -4.37
CA GLN A 78 14.23 18.82 -4.69
C GLN A 78 15.02 20.12 -4.58
N VAL A 79 16.11 20.07 -3.84
CA VAL A 79 16.99 21.24 -3.73
C VAL A 79 17.95 21.21 -4.91
N VAL A 80 17.99 22.32 -5.65
CA VAL A 80 18.93 22.48 -6.75
C VAL A 80 20.15 23.21 -6.19
N PRO A 81 21.36 22.62 -6.28
CA PRO A 81 22.55 23.29 -5.78
C PRO A 81 22.79 24.65 -6.48
N GLN A 82 23.10 25.66 -5.69
CA GLN A 82 23.43 26.97 -6.23
C GLN A 82 24.93 27.09 -6.25
N THR A 83 25.46 27.51 -7.37
CA THR A 83 26.90 27.70 -7.55
C THR A 83 27.24 29.17 -7.80
#